data_9ac9f65bfaa601f4366dd6ef40dccac3
#
_entry.id   9ac9f65bfaa601f4366dd6ef40dccac3
#
_cell.length_a   1.000
_cell.length_b   1.000
_cell.length_c   1.000
_cell.angle_alpha   90.00
_cell.angle_beta   90.00
_cell.angle_gamma   90.00
#
_symmetry.space_group_name_H-M   'P 1'
#
loop_
_entity.id
_entity.type
_entity.pdbx_description
1 polymer ?
#
loop_
_entity_poly.entity_id
_entity_poly.type
_entity_poly.pdbx_seq_one_letter_code
_entity_poly.pdbx_strand_id
1 'polypeptide(L)'
;EGAMSTPASSLPDTHSDATPLRFVTAASLFDGHDAAINIMRRLIQGQGAEVIHLGHNRSVEDVVRAALQEDADAIALSSYQGGHVEYFKYMVDMLRERGAGHIRVFGGGGGTITPEEIRELQDYGVERIYHPNDGMHMGLVQMIEDVVERASENRLPTDKPSSIAIDDEISIGRMLSTIEEGALDEAELARLRKQWQLAGSKTPVVGITGTGGAGKSSLTDEL
;
A
#
# COMPACT_ATOMS: atom_id res chain seq x y z
N GLU A 1 35.12 41.42 -11.72
CA GLU A 1 33.99 40.90 -10.91
C GLU A 1 33.32 39.80 -11.69
N GLY A 2 33.73 38.56 -11.39
CA GLY A 2 33.21 37.36 -12.03
C GLY A 2 32.12 36.71 -11.12
N ALA A 3 30.89 36.71 -11.60
CA ALA A 3 29.82 35.95 -10.96
C ALA A 3 30.01 34.45 -11.23
N MET A 4 30.30 33.69 -10.19
CA MET A 4 30.25 32.23 -10.22
C MET A 4 28.81 31.78 -10.27
N SER A 5 28.36 31.26 -11.42
CA SER A 5 27.11 30.56 -11.56
C SER A 5 27.29 29.12 -11.04
N THR A 6 26.59 28.80 -9.97
CA THR A 6 26.46 27.42 -9.44
C THR A 6 25.67 26.59 -10.46
N PRO A 7 26.14 25.41 -10.88
CA PRO A 7 25.34 24.55 -11.74
C PRO A 7 24.17 23.98 -10.93
N ALA A 8 22.95 24.16 -11.44
CA ALA A 8 21.77 23.50 -10.93
C ALA A 8 21.99 21.98 -11.05
N SER A 9 21.95 21.29 -9.92
CA SER A 9 21.92 19.84 -9.86
C SER A 9 20.63 19.38 -10.52
N SER A 10 20.73 18.88 -11.75
CA SER A 10 19.65 18.16 -12.41
C SER A 10 19.47 16.83 -11.68
N LEU A 11 18.36 16.68 -10.96
CA LEU A 11 17.89 15.39 -10.51
C LEU A 11 17.74 14.48 -11.75
N PRO A 12 18.14 13.22 -11.69
CA PRO A 12 17.93 12.32 -12.80
C PRO A 12 16.42 12.14 -13.03
N ASP A 13 15.94 12.44 -14.22
CA ASP A 13 14.62 12.06 -14.71
C ASP A 13 14.56 10.53 -14.84
N THR A 14 14.27 9.85 -13.74
CA THR A 14 13.89 8.44 -13.75
C THR A 14 12.38 8.33 -13.92
N HIS A 15 11.86 8.73 -15.07
CA HIS A 15 10.60 8.20 -15.54
C HIS A 15 10.84 6.77 -16.02
N SER A 16 10.78 5.81 -15.10
CA SER A 16 10.53 4.42 -15.49
C SER A 16 9.07 4.38 -15.96
N ASP A 17 8.83 3.79 -17.14
CA ASP A 17 7.46 3.55 -17.68
C ASP A 17 6.63 2.57 -16.82
N ALA A 18 7.17 2.10 -15.70
CA ALA A 18 6.51 1.21 -14.77
C ALA A 18 5.76 2.03 -13.68
N THR A 19 4.53 1.64 -13.40
CA THR A 19 3.77 2.19 -12.28
C THR A 19 4.52 1.96 -10.96
N PRO A 20 4.48 2.92 -10.02
CA PRO A 20 5.16 2.77 -8.73
C PRO A 20 4.64 1.55 -7.96
N LEU A 21 5.49 0.96 -7.12
CA LEU A 21 5.04 -0.01 -6.13
C LEU A 21 4.07 0.65 -5.17
N ARG A 22 3.07 -0.11 -4.72
CA ARG A 22 2.04 0.37 -3.80
C ARG A 22 2.12 -0.36 -2.46
N PHE A 23 2.30 0.41 -1.40
CA PHE A 23 2.41 -0.08 -0.03
C PHE A 23 1.22 0.36 0.81
N VAL A 24 0.65 -0.55 1.59
CA VAL A 24 -0.21 -0.21 2.73
C VAL A 24 0.64 -0.21 3.99
N THR A 25 0.58 0.86 4.78
CA THR A 25 1.33 0.99 6.04
C THR A 25 0.41 1.27 7.21
N ALA A 26 0.68 0.65 8.36
CA ALA A 26 -0.09 0.84 9.59
C ALA A 26 0.72 0.49 10.84
N ALA A 27 0.22 0.92 12.00
CA ALA A 27 0.58 0.33 13.29
C ALA A 27 -0.49 -0.67 13.72
N SER A 28 -0.05 -1.79 14.30
CA SER A 28 -0.92 -2.91 14.68
C SER A 28 -1.97 -2.53 15.73
N LEU A 29 -2.94 -3.42 15.94
CA LEU A 29 -4.00 -3.25 16.93
C LEU A 29 -3.42 -3.04 18.32
N PHE A 30 -3.99 -2.09 19.05
CA PHE A 30 -3.55 -1.62 20.37
C PHE A 30 -2.18 -0.93 20.40
N ASP A 31 -1.54 -0.72 19.25
CA ASP A 31 -0.29 0.01 19.15
C ASP A 31 -0.55 1.48 18.82
N GLY A 32 -0.18 2.36 19.75
CA GLY A 32 -0.24 3.82 19.57
C GLY A 32 1.10 4.45 19.16
N HIS A 33 2.12 3.64 18.91
CA HIS A 33 3.45 4.12 18.53
C HIS A 33 3.52 4.38 17.02
N ASP A 34 3.11 5.56 16.62
CA ASP A 34 3.04 5.93 15.19
C ASP A 34 4.30 6.62 14.63
N ALA A 35 5.19 7.09 15.51
CA ALA A 35 6.38 7.84 15.08
C ALA A 35 7.28 7.03 14.14
N ALA A 36 7.55 5.76 14.46
CA ALA A 36 8.40 4.89 13.67
C ALA A 36 7.80 4.64 12.28
N ILE A 37 6.54 4.25 12.22
CA ILE A 37 5.88 3.97 10.93
C ILE A 37 5.72 5.23 10.09
N ASN A 38 5.56 6.40 10.70
CA ASN A 38 5.51 7.68 10.01
C ASN A 38 6.85 8.04 9.33
N ILE A 39 7.97 7.69 9.94
CA ILE A 39 9.30 7.85 9.33
C ILE A 39 9.46 6.85 8.18
N MET A 40 9.15 5.57 8.43
CA MET A 40 9.29 4.49 7.44
C MET A 40 8.49 4.76 6.17
N ARG A 41 7.21 5.16 6.30
CA ARG A 41 6.37 5.45 5.14
C ARG A 41 6.92 6.59 4.28
N ARG A 42 7.53 7.62 4.90
CA ARG A 42 8.17 8.72 4.16
C ARG A 42 9.41 8.28 3.42
N LEU A 43 10.18 7.37 4.01
CA LEU A 43 11.35 6.79 3.35
C LEU A 43 10.95 5.89 2.19
N ILE A 44 9.89 5.08 2.34
CA ILE A 44 9.31 4.27 1.25
C ILE A 44 8.83 5.19 0.11
N GLN A 45 8.12 6.28 0.43
CA GLN A 45 7.74 7.29 -0.57
C GLN A 45 8.96 7.94 -1.24
N GLY A 46 10.02 8.19 -0.48
CA GLY A 46 11.29 8.73 -1.01
C GLY A 46 11.99 7.81 -2.01
N GLN A 47 11.70 6.51 -1.99
CA GLN A 47 12.15 5.53 -2.99
C GLN A 47 11.23 5.46 -4.23
N GLY A 48 10.23 6.33 -4.33
CA GLY A 48 9.33 6.41 -5.46
C GLY A 48 8.10 5.50 -5.37
N ALA A 49 7.89 4.83 -4.24
CA ALA A 49 6.69 4.02 -4.02
C ALA A 49 5.50 4.87 -3.58
N GLU A 50 4.30 4.43 -3.94
CA GLU A 50 3.04 4.96 -3.43
C GLU A 50 2.73 4.34 -2.07
N VAL A 51 2.25 5.14 -1.12
CA VAL A 51 1.95 4.66 0.24
C VAL A 51 0.56 5.08 0.69
N ILE A 52 -0.26 4.08 1.01
CA ILE A 52 -1.56 4.24 1.66
C ILE A 52 -1.36 4.02 3.17
N HIS A 53 -1.43 5.09 3.95
CA HIS A 53 -1.18 5.02 5.38
C HIS A 53 -2.47 5.02 6.19
N LEU A 54 -2.72 3.94 6.90
CA LEU A 54 -3.95 3.75 7.68
C LEU A 54 -3.87 4.31 9.12
N GLY A 55 -2.68 4.73 9.55
CA GLY A 55 -2.47 5.22 10.93
C GLY A 55 -2.23 4.09 11.92
N HIS A 56 -2.58 4.35 13.17
CA HIS A 56 -2.37 3.44 14.30
C HIS A 56 -3.63 2.65 14.66
N ASN A 57 -3.48 1.65 15.53
CA ASN A 57 -4.56 0.84 16.09
C ASN A 57 -5.42 0.15 14.99
N ARG A 58 -4.74 -0.51 14.05
CA ARG A 58 -5.43 -1.18 12.93
C ARG A 58 -5.55 -2.68 13.12
N SER A 59 -6.75 -3.20 12.86
CA SER A 59 -6.98 -4.64 12.83
C SER A 59 -6.36 -5.28 11.58
N VAL A 60 -6.17 -6.60 11.63
CA VAL A 60 -5.72 -7.35 10.44
C VAL A 60 -6.70 -7.15 9.28
N GLU A 61 -8.00 -7.18 9.56
CA GLU A 61 -9.03 -7.03 8.54
C GLU A 61 -8.98 -5.67 7.86
N ASP A 62 -8.80 -4.57 8.63
CA ASP A 62 -8.66 -3.22 8.07
C ASP A 62 -7.49 -3.14 7.10
N VAL A 63 -6.34 -3.70 7.51
CA VAL A 63 -5.11 -3.65 6.71
C VAL A 63 -5.22 -4.49 5.44
N VAL A 64 -5.71 -5.73 5.58
CA VAL A 64 -5.88 -6.64 4.44
C VAL A 64 -6.93 -6.09 3.46
N ARG A 65 -8.06 -5.58 3.96
CA ARG A 65 -9.08 -4.97 3.11
C ARG A 65 -8.53 -3.80 2.31
N ALA A 66 -7.79 -2.89 2.96
CA ALA A 66 -7.14 -1.77 2.27
C ALA A 66 -6.15 -2.26 1.21
N ALA A 67 -5.33 -3.27 1.52
CA ALA A 67 -4.38 -3.83 0.56
C ALA A 67 -5.05 -4.45 -0.67
N LEU A 68 -6.21 -5.09 -0.49
CA LEU A 68 -6.99 -5.66 -1.58
C LEU A 68 -7.68 -4.59 -2.43
N GLN A 69 -8.28 -3.57 -1.79
CA GLN A 69 -8.94 -2.45 -2.47
C GLN A 69 -7.98 -1.63 -3.31
N GLU A 70 -6.76 -1.43 -2.80
CA GLU A 70 -5.71 -0.65 -3.45
C GLU A 70 -4.85 -1.47 -4.42
N ASP A 71 -5.10 -2.77 -4.54
CA ASP A 71 -4.25 -3.70 -5.31
C ASP A 71 -2.77 -3.53 -4.94
N ALA A 72 -2.47 -3.58 -3.65
CA ALA A 72 -1.15 -3.29 -3.12
C ALA A 72 -0.14 -4.40 -3.44
N ASP A 73 1.12 -4.03 -3.62
CA ASP A 73 2.24 -4.96 -3.78
C ASP A 73 2.72 -5.47 -2.40
N ALA A 74 2.62 -4.62 -1.38
CA ALA A 74 3.14 -4.94 -0.06
C ALA A 74 2.40 -4.23 1.09
N ILE A 75 2.52 -4.82 2.28
CA ILE A 75 2.07 -4.28 3.56
C ILE A 75 3.30 -4.12 4.45
N ALA A 76 3.48 -2.94 5.04
CA ALA A 76 4.55 -2.67 6.01
C ALA A 76 3.96 -2.18 7.34
N LEU A 77 4.23 -2.93 8.39
CA LEU A 77 3.61 -2.75 9.71
C LEU A 77 4.65 -2.47 10.80
N SER A 78 4.30 -1.60 11.73
CA SER A 78 4.96 -1.54 13.03
C SER A 78 4.12 -2.24 14.10
N SER A 79 4.79 -2.96 15.01
CA SER A 79 4.14 -3.62 16.14
C SER A 79 5.05 -3.59 17.37
N TYR A 80 4.74 -2.71 18.31
CA TYR A 80 5.46 -2.54 19.58
C TYR A 80 4.70 -3.16 20.76
N GLN A 81 3.54 -3.78 20.52
CA GLN A 81 2.70 -4.43 21.51
C GLN A 81 2.82 -5.96 21.45
N GLY A 82 2.42 -6.65 22.50
CA GLY A 82 2.29 -8.10 22.50
C GLY A 82 1.22 -8.60 21.52
N GLY A 83 1.25 -9.90 21.20
CA GLY A 83 0.30 -10.51 20.24
C GLY A 83 0.70 -10.35 18.78
N HIS A 84 1.93 -9.91 18.51
CA HIS A 84 2.43 -9.71 17.14
C HIS A 84 2.52 -11.02 16.36
N VAL A 85 2.85 -12.15 16.97
CA VAL A 85 2.95 -13.45 16.30
C VAL A 85 1.59 -13.84 15.70
N GLU A 86 0.54 -13.79 16.50
CA GLU A 86 -0.82 -14.09 16.09
C GLU A 86 -1.32 -13.08 15.05
N TYR A 87 -1.00 -11.81 15.23
CA TYR A 87 -1.40 -10.73 14.32
C TYR A 87 -0.82 -10.94 12.92
N PHE A 88 0.48 -11.20 12.81
CA PHE A 88 1.13 -11.44 11.52
C PHE A 88 0.70 -12.76 10.87
N LYS A 89 0.57 -13.84 11.63
CA LYS A 89 0.09 -15.13 11.11
C LYS A 89 -1.33 -15.01 10.57
N TYR A 90 -2.22 -14.36 11.32
CA TYR A 90 -3.60 -14.15 10.89
C TYR A 90 -3.67 -13.30 9.61
N MET A 91 -2.79 -12.32 9.47
CA MET A 91 -2.70 -11.52 8.24
C MET A 91 -2.28 -12.36 7.04
N VAL A 92 -1.26 -13.17 7.17
CA VAL A 92 -0.79 -14.08 6.11
C VAL A 92 -1.90 -15.06 5.71
N ASP A 93 -2.61 -15.63 6.68
CA ASP A 93 -3.71 -16.56 6.42
C ASP A 93 -4.86 -15.85 5.70
N MET A 94 -5.26 -14.67 6.15
CA MET A 94 -6.34 -13.90 5.51
C MET A 94 -5.98 -13.51 4.08
N LEU A 95 -4.74 -13.11 3.80
CA LEU A 95 -4.28 -12.84 2.44
C LEU A 95 -4.35 -14.09 1.56
N ARG A 96 -3.93 -15.25 2.07
CA ARG A 96 -4.01 -16.53 1.35
C ARG A 96 -5.45 -16.94 1.06
N GLU A 97 -6.33 -16.85 2.06
CA GLU A 97 -7.76 -17.20 1.93
C GLU A 97 -8.48 -16.32 0.90
N ARG A 98 -8.07 -15.06 0.78
CA ARG A 98 -8.61 -14.11 -0.19
C ARG A 98 -7.90 -14.13 -1.56
N GLY A 99 -7.01 -15.10 -1.80
CA GLY A 99 -6.28 -15.23 -3.07
C GLY A 99 -5.23 -14.15 -3.32
N ALA A 100 -4.80 -13.46 -2.26
CA ALA A 100 -3.83 -12.36 -2.31
C ALA A 100 -2.48 -12.71 -1.64
N GLY A 101 -2.10 -13.97 -1.63
CA GLY A 101 -0.84 -14.45 -1.05
C GLY A 101 0.42 -13.90 -1.74
N HIS A 102 0.27 -13.18 -2.85
CA HIS A 102 1.35 -12.47 -3.53
C HIS A 102 1.72 -11.15 -2.83
N ILE A 103 0.81 -10.55 -2.04
CA ILE A 103 1.09 -9.32 -1.30
C ILE A 103 2.11 -9.62 -0.21
N ARG A 104 3.25 -8.93 -0.23
CA ARG A 104 4.35 -9.13 0.71
C ARG A 104 4.09 -8.45 2.03
N VAL A 105 4.34 -9.14 3.13
CA VAL A 105 4.15 -8.60 4.48
C VAL A 105 5.50 -8.36 5.12
N PHE A 106 5.75 -7.11 5.45
CA PHE A 106 6.93 -6.64 6.18
C PHE A 106 6.54 -6.14 7.56
N GLY A 107 7.41 -6.32 8.53
CA GLY A 107 7.16 -5.85 9.88
C GLY A 107 8.40 -5.34 10.60
N GLY A 108 8.16 -4.60 11.67
CA GLY A 108 9.13 -4.18 12.64
C GLY A 108 8.42 -3.86 13.95
N GLY A 109 9.13 -3.90 15.07
CA GLY A 109 8.49 -3.70 16.37
C GLY A 109 9.46 -3.42 17.49
N GLY A 110 10.53 -2.70 17.19
CA GLY A 110 11.56 -2.44 18.18
C GLY A 110 12.13 -3.76 18.73
N GLY A 111 12.43 -3.81 20.02
CA GLY A 111 12.95 -5.01 20.67
C GLY A 111 11.86 -5.96 21.22
N THR A 112 10.59 -5.76 20.88
CA THR A 112 9.51 -6.59 21.41
C THR A 112 9.36 -7.93 20.70
N ILE A 113 9.83 -8.04 19.45
CA ILE A 113 9.82 -9.28 18.67
C ILE A 113 11.17 -9.96 18.81
N THR A 114 11.18 -11.16 19.36
CA THR A 114 12.42 -11.92 19.58
C THR A 114 12.98 -12.51 18.29
N PRO A 115 14.29 -12.83 18.22
CA PRO A 115 14.86 -13.50 17.05
C PRO A 115 14.21 -14.84 16.70
N GLU A 116 13.73 -15.58 17.71
CA GLU A 116 12.99 -16.82 17.55
C GLU A 116 11.65 -16.58 16.83
N GLU A 117 10.89 -15.59 17.31
CA GLU A 117 9.61 -15.19 16.72
C GLU A 117 9.79 -14.64 15.30
N ILE A 118 10.87 -13.90 15.02
CA ILE A 118 11.19 -13.44 13.67
C ILE A 118 11.35 -14.63 12.73
N ARG A 119 12.13 -15.65 13.13
CA ARG A 119 12.30 -16.86 12.31
C ARG A 119 10.96 -17.58 12.08
N GLU A 120 10.19 -17.77 13.16
CA GLU A 120 8.88 -18.39 13.09
C GLU A 120 7.94 -17.67 12.12
N LEU A 121 7.90 -16.34 12.16
CA LEU A 121 7.04 -15.54 11.29
C LEU A 121 7.50 -15.57 9.84
N GLN A 122 8.80 -15.52 9.58
CA GLN A 122 9.35 -15.62 8.23
C GLN A 122 9.13 -17.00 7.63
N ASP A 123 9.30 -18.07 8.41
CA ASP A 123 8.99 -19.46 7.99
C ASP A 123 7.49 -19.64 7.72
N TYR A 124 6.64 -18.88 8.41
CA TYR A 124 5.18 -18.92 8.22
C TYR A 124 4.73 -18.22 6.93
N GLY A 125 5.49 -17.24 6.44
CA GLY A 125 5.20 -16.53 5.21
C GLY A 125 5.22 -15.01 5.30
N VAL A 126 5.68 -14.45 6.42
CA VAL A 126 6.04 -13.03 6.48
C VAL A 126 7.35 -12.84 5.71
N GLU A 127 7.40 -11.87 4.80
CA GLU A 127 8.58 -11.67 3.96
C GLU A 127 9.81 -11.32 4.79
N ARG A 128 9.69 -10.33 5.68
CA ARG A 128 10.75 -9.97 6.60
C ARG A 128 10.24 -9.18 7.80
N ILE A 129 10.81 -9.48 8.97
CA ILE A 129 10.70 -8.67 10.19
C ILE A 129 12.05 -8.04 10.47
N TYR A 130 12.08 -6.71 10.57
CA TYR A 130 13.28 -5.95 10.88
C TYR A 130 13.41 -5.75 12.39
N HIS A 131 14.51 -6.29 12.93
CA HIS A 131 14.89 -6.04 14.32
C HIS A 131 15.65 -4.70 14.42
N PRO A 132 15.65 -3.99 15.57
CA PRO A 132 16.43 -2.75 15.75
C PRO A 132 17.91 -2.89 15.41
N ASN A 133 18.49 -4.07 15.62
CA ASN A 133 19.87 -4.36 15.24
C ASN A 133 20.11 -4.28 13.73
N ASP A 134 19.12 -4.60 12.91
CA ASP A 134 19.22 -4.46 11.45
C ASP A 134 19.40 -3.00 11.08
N GLY A 135 18.61 -2.10 11.69
CA GLY A 135 18.75 -0.65 11.50
C GLY A 135 20.09 -0.09 11.97
N MET A 136 20.68 -0.68 13.03
CA MET A 136 22.02 -0.28 13.50
C MET A 136 23.14 -0.77 12.59
N HIS A 137 23.00 -1.93 11.95
CA HIS A 137 24.01 -2.51 11.05
C HIS A 137 23.90 -1.99 9.62
N MET A 138 22.69 -1.90 9.08
CA MET A 138 22.44 -1.49 7.70
C MET A 138 22.27 0.02 7.55
N GLY A 139 21.76 0.67 8.59
CA GLY A 139 21.19 2.02 8.49
C GLY A 139 19.75 1.99 7.95
N LEU A 140 19.00 3.02 8.32
CA LEU A 140 17.57 3.12 8.02
C LEU A 140 17.26 3.17 6.52
N VAL A 141 18.11 3.87 5.75
CA VAL A 141 17.93 4.01 4.30
C VAL A 141 18.10 2.66 3.60
N GLN A 142 19.17 1.93 3.90
CA GLN A 142 19.40 0.60 3.31
C GLN A 142 18.36 -0.42 3.70
N MET A 143 17.80 -0.33 4.92
CA MET A 143 16.71 -1.18 5.35
C MET A 143 15.45 -0.93 4.50
N ILE A 144 15.15 0.31 4.16
CA ILE A 144 14.01 0.65 3.30
C ILE A 144 14.29 0.26 1.84
N GLU A 145 15.52 0.39 1.37
CA GLU A 145 15.93 -0.12 0.05
C GLU A 145 15.69 -1.63 -0.06
N ASP A 146 16.07 -2.40 0.97
CA ASP A 146 15.78 -3.86 1.04
C ASP A 146 14.28 -4.18 1.01
N VAL A 147 13.44 -3.38 1.70
CA VAL A 147 11.97 -3.52 1.65
C VAL A 147 11.44 -3.33 0.24
N VAL A 148 11.86 -2.25 -0.42
CA VAL A 148 11.38 -1.90 -1.77
C VAL A 148 11.87 -2.90 -2.80
N GLU A 149 13.13 -3.33 -2.72
CA GLU A 149 13.73 -4.34 -3.61
C GLU A 149 12.96 -5.67 -3.52
N ARG A 150 12.75 -6.19 -2.30
CA ARG A 150 11.99 -7.43 -2.07
C ARG A 150 10.54 -7.34 -2.56
N ALA A 151 9.89 -6.20 -2.38
CA ALA A 151 8.54 -6.00 -2.89
C ALA A 151 8.52 -6.01 -4.42
N SER A 152 9.54 -5.43 -5.08
CA SER A 152 9.63 -5.36 -6.54
C SER A 152 9.92 -6.71 -7.19
N GLU A 153 10.81 -7.53 -6.60
CA GLU A 153 11.19 -8.85 -7.11
C GLU A 153 10.00 -9.81 -7.25
N ASN A 154 9.00 -9.63 -6.41
CA ASN A 154 7.84 -10.51 -6.32
C ASN A 154 6.57 -9.90 -6.90
N ARG A 155 6.68 -8.74 -7.56
CA ARG A 155 5.53 -8.12 -8.20
C ARG A 155 4.99 -9.00 -9.30
N LEU A 156 3.71 -9.35 -9.18
CA LEU A 156 3.03 -10.09 -10.22
C LEU A 156 2.69 -9.16 -11.39
N PRO A 157 2.73 -9.68 -12.64
CA PRO A 157 2.15 -8.95 -13.77
C PRO A 157 0.68 -8.66 -13.49
N THR A 158 0.23 -7.48 -13.89
CA THR A 158 -1.17 -7.10 -13.73
C THR A 158 -2.05 -8.04 -14.54
N ASP A 159 -2.85 -8.83 -13.84
CA ASP A 159 -3.76 -9.78 -14.45
C ASP A 159 -5.08 -9.07 -14.75
N LYS A 160 -5.50 -9.10 -16.01
CA LYS A 160 -6.74 -8.46 -16.45
C LYS A 160 -7.93 -9.20 -15.84
N PRO A 161 -8.75 -8.59 -14.98
CA PRO A 161 -9.94 -9.23 -14.50
C PRO A 161 -10.90 -9.50 -15.66
N SER A 162 -11.44 -10.71 -15.73
CA SER A 162 -12.36 -11.12 -16.79
C SER A 162 -13.71 -10.41 -16.73
N SER A 163 -14.09 -9.97 -15.52
CA SER A 163 -15.32 -9.23 -15.25
C SER A 163 -15.15 -8.35 -14.02
N ILE A 164 -15.91 -7.28 -13.93
CA ILE A 164 -16.00 -6.43 -12.74
C ILE A 164 -17.41 -6.58 -12.19
N ALA A 165 -17.51 -6.98 -10.92
CA ALA A 165 -18.76 -6.91 -10.16
C ALA A 165 -18.69 -5.66 -9.25
N ILE A 166 -19.81 -4.96 -9.10
CA ILE A 166 -19.86 -3.69 -8.35
C ILE A 166 -19.59 -3.85 -6.85
N ASP A 167 -19.74 -5.07 -6.34
CA ASP A 167 -19.53 -5.49 -4.96
C ASP A 167 -18.18 -6.25 -4.77
N ASP A 168 -17.41 -6.40 -5.84
CA ASP A 168 -16.09 -7.04 -5.81
C ASP A 168 -14.97 -5.99 -5.83
N GLU A 169 -14.59 -5.53 -4.64
CA GLU A 169 -13.55 -4.52 -4.43
C GLU A 169 -12.20 -4.94 -5.04
N ILE A 170 -11.88 -6.24 -5.05
CA ILE A 170 -10.63 -6.78 -5.59
C ILE A 170 -10.61 -6.64 -7.12
N SER A 171 -11.69 -7.05 -7.80
CA SER A 171 -11.77 -6.94 -9.25
C SER A 171 -11.76 -5.48 -9.72
N ILE A 172 -12.36 -4.58 -8.96
CA ILE A 172 -12.34 -3.14 -9.21
C ILE A 172 -10.91 -2.60 -9.07
N GLY A 173 -10.22 -2.87 -7.95
CA GLY A 173 -8.85 -2.44 -7.71
C GLY A 173 -7.89 -2.91 -8.81
N ARG A 174 -7.95 -4.20 -9.16
CA ARG A 174 -7.12 -4.77 -10.24
C ARG A 174 -7.42 -4.16 -11.60
N MET A 175 -8.68 -3.86 -11.92
CA MET A 175 -9.01 -3.19 -13.16
C MET A 175 -8.47 -1.75 -13.20
N LEU A 176 -8.52 -1.03 -12.10
CA LEU A 176 -7.94 0.31 -12.00
C LEU A 176 -6.42 0.27 -12.23
N SER A 177 -5.72 -0.67 -11.60
CA SER A 177 -4.28 -0.90 -11.83
C SER A 177 -4.00 -1.26 -13.30
N THR A 178 -4.81 -2.12 -13.91
CA THR A 178 -4.69 -2.50 -15.33
C THR A 178 -4.82 -1.29 -16.27
N ILE A 179 -5.72 -0.36 -15.96
CA ILE A 179 -5.92 0.88 -16.72
C ILE A 179 -4.73 1.81 -16.53
N GLU A 180 -4.27 1.97 -15.30
CA GLU A 180 -3.15 2.85 -14.93
C GLU A 180 -1.84 2.40 -15.58
N GLU A 181 -1.59 1.10 -15.64
CA GLU A 181 -0.44 0.50 -16.31
C GLU A 181 -0.52 0.54 -17.86
N GLY A 182 -1.63 1.01 -18.41
CA GLY A 182 -1.82 1.03 -19.86
C GLY A 182 -1.87 -0.38 -20.51
N ALA A 183 -2.22 -1.41 -19.72
CA ALA A 183 -2.26 -2.80 -20.18
C ALA A 183 -3.48 -3.13 -21.04
N LEU A 184 -4.44 -2.19 -21.18
CA LEU A 184 -5.58 -2.29 -22.08
C LEU A 184 -5.28 -1.55 -23.39
N ASP A 185 -5.57 -2.16 -24.52
CA ASP A 185 -5.55 -1.42 -25.78
C ASP A 185 -6.73 -0.43 -25.88
N GLU A 186 -6.63 0.52 -26.81
CA GLU A 186 -7.60 1.62 -26.93
C GLU A 186 -9.00 1.12 -27.30
N ALA A 187 -9.12 0.02 -28.05
CA ALA A 187 -10.39 -0.58 -28.43
C ALA A 187 -11.07 -1.27 -27.24
N GLU A 188 -10.30 -2.00 -26.42
CA GLU A 188 -10.79 -2.60 -25.17
C GLU A 188 -11.26 -1.52 -24.20
N LEU A 189 -10.47 -0.48 -24.01
CA LEU A 189 -10.81 0.63 -23.11
C LEU A 189 -12.08 1.36 -23.58
N ALA A 190 -12.22 1.62 -24.87
CA ALA A 190 -13.43 2.24 -25.42
C ALA A 190 -14.67 1.36 -25.25
N ARG A 191 -14.52 0.04 -25.41
CA ARG A 191 -15.62 -0.92 -25.19
C ARG A 191 -16.06 -0.92 -23.72
N LEU A 192 -15.12 -0.97 -22.78
CA LEU A 192 -15.38 -0.94 -21.35
C LEU A 192 -16.02 0.38 -20.91
N ARG A 193 -15.52 1.53 -21.39
CA ARG A 193 -16.13 2.84 -21.13
C ARG A 193 -17.59 2.89 -21.55
N LYS A 194 -17.91 2.39 -22.73
CA LYS A 194 -19.31 2.33 -23.21
C LYS A 194 -20.18 1.44 -22.33
N GLN A 195 -19.66 0.29 -21.91
CA GLN A 195 -20.37 -0.63 -21.04
C GLN A 195 -20.65 0.01 -19.66
N TRP A 196 -19.66 0.66 -19.05
CA TRP A 196 -19.80 1.31 -17.76
C TRP A 196 -20.70 2.55 -17.81
N GLN A 197 -20.62 3.32 -18.88
CA GLN A 197 -21.56 4.44 -19.09
C GLN A 197 -23.00 3.98 -19.16
N LEU A 198 -23.28 2.87 -19.85
CA LEU A 198 -24.62 2.30 -19.91
C LEU A 198 -25.09 1.79 -18.54
N ALA A 199 -24.22 1.11 -17.80
CA ALA A 199 -24.52 0.65 -16.45
C ALA A 199 -24.75 1.82 -15.48
N GLY A 200 -23.91 2.85 -15.55
CA GLY A 200 -23.96 4.05 -14.69
C GLY A 200 -25.07 5.03 -15.06
N SER A 201 -25.66 4.94 -16.25
CA SER A 201 -26.67 5.91 -16.72
C SER A 201 -27.94 5.97 -15.87
N LYS A 202 -28.21 4.93 -15.09
CA LYS A 202 -29.37 4.85 -14.18
C LYS A 202 -29.05 5.28 -12.74
N THR A 203 -27.78 5.54 -12.45
CA THR A 203 -27.32 5.92 -11.10
C THR A 203 -27.40 7.44 -10.97
N PRO A 204 -28.24 8.00 -10.08
CA PRO A 204 -28.28 9.43 -9.86
C PRO A 204 -26.97 9.92 -9.24
N VAL A 205 -26.42 11.02 -9.75
CA VAL A 205 -25.25 11.68 -9.19
C VAL A 205 -25.69 13.00 -8.56
N VAL A 206 -25.51 13.11 -7.25
CA VAL A 206 -25.85 14.31 -6.49
C VAL A 206 -24.59 15.04 -6.12
N GLY A 207 -24.45 16.29 -6.57
CA GLY A 207 -23.35 17.18 -6.21
C GLY A 207 -23.74 18.11 -5.06
N ILE A 208 -22.96 18.12 -3.97
CA ILE A 208 -23.16 19.03 -2.84
C ILE A 208 -22.12 20.16 -2.92
N THR A 209 -22.59 21.40 -3.12
CA THR A 209 -21.73 22.58 -3.22
C THR A 209 -22.03 23.58 -2.10
N GLY A 210 -21.09 24.45 -1.82
CA GLY A 210 -21.25 25.50 -0.81
C GLY A 210 -19.90 26.08 -0.35
N THR A 211 -19.96 27.22 0.32
CA THR A 211 -18.78 27.88 0.89
C THR A 211 -18.12 27.07 2.00
N GLY A 212 -16.91 27.47 2.40
CA GLY A 212 -16.24 26.88 3.59
C GLY A 212 -17.14 27.04 4.83
N GLY A 213 -17.23 26.00 5.65
CA GLY A 213 -18.06 26.01 6.86
C GLY A 213 -19.56 25.80 6.67
N ALA A 214 -20.04 25.60 5.44
CA ALA A 214 -21.48 25.41 5.14
C ALA A 214 -22.06 24.04 5.55
N GLY A 215 -21.30 23.18 6.23
CA GLY A 215 -21.78 21.89 6.72
C GLY A 215 -21.90 20.80 5.65
N LYS A 216 -21.24 20.95 4.50
CA LYS A 216 -21.30 19.94 3.41
C LYS A 216 -20.91 18.54 3.86
N SER A 217 -19.77 18.43 4.59
CA SER A 217 -19.28 17.15 5.09
C SER A 217 -20.25 16.52 6.10
N SER A 218 -20.84 17.35 6.99
CA SER A 218 -21.84 16.87 7.95
C SER A 218 -23.08 16.36 7.24
N LEU A 219 -23.54 17.05 6.18
CA LEU A 219 -24.68 16.59 5.39
C LEU A 219 -24.38 15.30 4.64
N THR A 220 -23.15 15.13 4.14
CA THR A 220 -22.74 13.90 3.43
C THR A 220 -22.63 12.71 4.38
N ASP A 221 -22.26 12.96 5.63
CA ASP A 221 -22.14 11.93 6.68
C ASP A 221 -23.53 11.39 7.14
N GLU A 222 -24.56 12.22 6.99
CA GLU A 222 -25.93 11.87 7.38
C GLU A 222 -26.76 11.26 6.22
N LEU A 223 -26.25 11.29 4.98
CA LEU A 223 -26.91 10.73 3.79
C LEU A 223 -26.53 9.27 3.53
#